data_fc2be593cb37d55d58613c46ac870f34
#
_entry.id   fc2be593cb37d55d58613c46ac870f34
#
_cell.length_a   1.000
_cell.length_b   1.000
_cell.length_c   1.000
_cell.angle_alpha   90.00
_cell.angle_beta   90.00
_cell.angle_gamma   90.00
#
_symmetry.space_group_name_H-M   'P 1'
#
loop_
_entity.id
_entity.type
_entity.pdbx_description
1 polymer ?
#
loop_
_entity_poly.entity_id
_entity_poly.type
_entity_poly.pdbx_seq_one_letter_code
_entity_poly.pdbx_strand_id
1 'polypeptide(L)'
;MIFNDFSDSEASTNLTGTASDSFESSLASSLSEMNLDKFLPSNALITPDLIQLERYTWCYRGEGGANLVISLEDEKGRKQIARFSKSKYKDKDNNAKIDETAFYANCVMTPLLGSRFVRPVTIGIMDEFDFETVKMEAQPHRPLNRVKKDIKSRKVIVSPDCVFLDSQHLFNTFGSTLSIEVKPKCGFFNPGTSTLCPRCLKQEAKLNEGNIDCISKYCPLDLFSGDLARMKRAIFDLFESPHNRFKIFKDGELVYTEKIGHQEEVDGLLNDYFKGKEKL
;
A
#
# COMPACT_ATOMS: atom_id res chain seq x y z
N MET A 1 4.77 7.16 -1.60
CA MET A 1 3.35 6.83 -1.35
C MET A 1 3.11 5.50 -2.01
N ILE A 2 2.89 4.44 -1.25
CA ILE A 2 2.66 3.09 -1.77
C ILE A 2 1.16 2.89 -1.79
N PHE A 3 0.57 2.74 -2.98
CA PHE A 3 -0.84 2.36 -3.09
C PHE A 3 -0.98 0.89 -2.69
N ASN A 4 -1.31 0.64 -1.43
CA ASN A 4 -1.68 -0.68 -0.94
C ASN A 4 -3.21 -0.81 -0.97
N ASP A 5 -3.67 -1.75 -1.79
CA ASP A 5 -4.99 -2.38 -1.78
C ASP A 5 -6.25 -1.51 -1.85
N PHE A 6 -6.80 -1.43 -3.04
CA PHE A 6 -8.20 -1.03 -3.29
C PHE A 6 -9.24 -2.13 -2.95
N SER A 7 -8.88 -3.18 -2.21
CA SER A 7 -9.78 -4.29 -1.92
C SER A 7 -9.89 -4.63 -0.43
N ASP A 8 -10.45 -3.72 0.36
CA ASP A 8 -11.12 -4.08 1.62
C ASP A 8 -12.63 -3.93 1.44
N SER A 9 -13.22 -4.75 0.57
CA SER A 9 -14.66 -4.96 0.51
C SER A 9 -14.97 -6.40 0.89
N GLU A 10 -14.97 -6.70 2.17
CA GLU A 10 -15.68 -7.84 2.72
C GLU A 10 -16.54 -7.35 3.90
N ALA A 11 -17.63 -6.73 3.57
CA ALA A 11 -18.91 -6.81 4.26
C ALA A 11 -19.95 -6.68 3.16
N SER A 12 -20.36 -7.82 2.62
CA SER A 12 -21.54 -7.91 1.77
C SER A 12 -22.77 -7.59 2.62
N THR A 13 -23.14 -6.33 2.69
CA THR A 13 -24.53 -5.97 2.89
C THR A 13 -25.07 -5.69 1.50
N ASN A 14 -25.98 -6.56 1.04
CA ASN A 14 -26.84 -6.33 -0.11
C ASN A 14 -27.64 -5.02 0.11
N LEU A 15 -27.01 -3.89 -0.18
CA LEU A 15 -27.72 -2.67 -0.51
C LEU A 15 -27.84 -2.69 -2.03
N THR A 16 -29.05 -3.00 -2.45
CA THR A 16 -29.52 -3.06 -3.83
C THR A 16 -29.00 -1.90 -4.64
N GLY A 17 -28.26 -2.24 -5.68
CA GLY A 17 -27.54 -1.41 -6.59
C GLY A 17 -28.38 -0.40 -7.34
N THR A 18 -27.72 0.41 -8.03
CA THR A 18 -27.93 1.03 -9.35
C THR A 18 -27.02 2.23 -9.54
N ALA A 19 -26.50 2.87 -8.45
CA ALA A 19 -25.64 4.06 -8.60
C ALA A 19 -24.13 3.75 -8.71
N SER A 20 -23.65 2.62 -8.16
CA SER A 20 -22.23 2.21 -8.25
C SER A 20 -21.88 1.65 -9.63
N ASP A 21 -22.81 0.91 -10.22
CA ASP A 21 -22.58 0.26 -11.52
C ASP A 21 -22.51 1.28 -12.66
N SER A 22 -23.25 2.40 -12.55
CA SER A 22 -23.21 3.47 -13.54
C SER A 22 -21.92 4.29 -13.51
N PHE A 23 -21.29 4.44 -12.33
CA PHE A 23 -20.03 5.17 -12.19
C PHE A 23 -18.83 4.31 -12.62
N GLU A 24 -18.81 3.03 -12.26
CA GLU A 24 -17.78 2.08 -12.74
C GLU A 24 -17.89 1.88 -14.26
N SER A 25 -19.08 1.80 -14.80
CA SER A 25 -19.28 1.72 -16.25
C SER A 25 -18.89 2.99 -16.97
N SER A 26 -19.13 4.18 -16.39
CA SER A 26 -18.71 5.47 -16.94
C SER A 26 -17.20 5.67 -16.91
N LEU A 27 -16.51 5.26 -15.80
CA LEU A 27 -15.06 5.25 -15.70
C LEU A 27 -14.44 4.23 -16.65
N ALA A 28 -15.01 3.04 -16.75
CA ALA A 28 -14.56 2.01 -17.66
C ALA A 28 -14.75 2.45 -19.13
N SER A 29 -15.86 3.11 -19.47
CA SER A 29 -16.07 3.65 -20.81
C SER A 29 -15.11 4.81 -21.11
N SER A 30 -14.86 5.71 -20.17
CA SER A 30 -13.90 6.80 -20.34
C SER A 30 -12.46 6.31 -20.45
N LEU A 31 -12.10 5.23 -19.76
CA LEU A 31 -10.80 4.59 -19.89
C LEU A 31 -10.68 3.77 -21.17
N SER A 32 -11.77 3.18 -21.67
CA SER A 32 -11.79 2.47 -22.96
C SER A 32 -11.73 3.41 -24.15
N GLU A 33 -12.20 4.66 -24.01
CA GLU A 33 -12.10 5.72 -25.02
C GLU A 33 -10.73 6.41 -25.03
N MET A 34 -9.98 6.34 -23.94
CA MET A 34 -8.55 6.67 -23.97
C MET A 34 -7.83 5.59 -24.76
N ASN A 35 -7.49 5.93 -26.01
CA ASN A 35 -6.69 5.09 -26.88
C ASN A 35 -5.30 4.94 -26.24
N LEU A 36 -5.19 3.99 -25.28
CA LEU A 36 -3.97 3.65 -24.53
C LEU A 36 -2.83 3.26 -25.45
N ASP A 37 -3.14 2.79 -26.67
CA ASP A 37 -2.14 2.44 -27.67
C ASP A 37 -1.28 3.64 -28.12
N LYS A 38 -1.76 4.87 -27.95
CA LYS A 38 -1.00 6.10 -28.23
C LYS A 38 0.03 6.44 -27.15
N PHE A 39 -0.13 5.91 -25.93
CA PHE A 39 0.77 6.15 -24.81
C PHE A 39 1.69 4.97 -24.54
N LEU A 40 1.49 3.85 -25.25
CA LEU A 40 2.36 2.70 -25.16
C LEU A 40 3.55 2.89 -26.12
N PRO A 41 4.78 2.98 -25.62
CA PRO A 41 5.91 2.60 -26.45
C PRO A 41 5.69 1.12 -26.81
N SER A 42 5.66 0.82 -28.09
CA SER A 42 5.34 -0.49 -28.69
C SER A 42 6.23 -1.66 -28.22
N ASN A 43 7.09 -1.47 -27.23
CA ASN A 43 8.06 -2.46 -26.70
C ASN A 43 8.21 -2.45 -25.18
N ALA A 44 7.23 -1.94 -24.42
CA ALA A 44 7.27 -2.01 -22.94
C ALA A 44 6.75 -3.37 -22.42
N LEU A 45 7.10 -4.47 -23.05
CA LEU A 45 7.06 -5.77 -22.41
C LEU A 45 8.09 -5.74 -21.28
N ILE A 46 7.62 -5.58 -20.04
CA ILE A 46 8.46 -5.75 -18.85
C ILE A 46 8.88 -7.22 -18.87
N THR A 47 10.10 -7.48 -19.32
CA THR A 47 10.67 -8.83 -19.24
C THR A 47 10.85 -9.17 -17.76
N PRO A 48 10.26 -10.26 -17.30
CA PRO A 48 10.39 -10.63 -15.89
C PRO A 48 11.82 -10.99 -15.54
N ASP A 49 12.32 -10.47 -14.42
CA ASP A 49 13.61 -10.84 -13.86
C ASP A 49 13.47 -12.16 -13.07
N LEU A 50 14.44 -13.07 -13.24
CA LEU A 50 14.48 -14.28 -12.42
C LEU A 50 14.90 -13.92 -11.00
N ILE A 51 14.05 -14.26 -10.04
CA ILE A 51 14.34 -14.12 -8.60
C ILE A 51 14.81 -15.49 -8.09
N GLN A 52 16.03 -15.55 -7.62
CA GLN A 52 16.63 -16.72 -6.96
C GLN A 52 16.83 -16.37 -5.49
N LEU A 53 16.11 -17.03 -4.59
CA LEU A 53 16.11 -16.69 -3.16
C LEU A 53 17.49 -16.82 -2.52
N GLU A 54 18.35 -17.71 -3.02
CA GLU A 54 19.73 -17.88 -2.56
C GLU A 54 20.57 -16.60 -2.64
N ARG A 55 20.18 -15.65 -3.51
CA ARG A 55 20.86 -14.35 -3.66
C ARG A 55 20.38 -13.29 -2.72
N TYR A 56 19.40 -13.60 -1.84
CA TYR A 56 18.77 -12.64 -0.96
C TYR A 56 18.69 -13.18 0.45
N THR A 57 18.91 -12.33 1.42
CA THR A 57 18.34 -12.52 2.75
C THR A 57 16.88 -12.09 2.67
N TRP A 58 15.94 -12.98 3.02
CA TRP A 58 14.54 -12.70 2.90
C TRP A 58 13.72 -13.05 4.13
N CYS A 59 12.61 -12.40 4.34
CA CYS A 59 11.68 -12.76 5.40
C CYS A 59 10.24 -12.36 5.03
N TYR A 60 9.27 -13.01 5.69
CA TYR A 60 7.87 -12.61 5.62
C TYR A 60 7.69 -11.21 6.21
N ARG A 61 7.11 -10.28 5.41
CA ARG A 61 6.88 -8.90 5.82
C ARG A 61 5.45 -8.66 6.30
N GLY A 62 4.50 -9.38 5.74
CA GLY A 62 3.09 -9.26 6.07
C GLY A 62 2.18 -9.55 4.90
N GLU A 63 0.85 -9.54 5.16
CA GLU A 63 -0.12 -9.72 4.10
C GLU A 63 -1.41 -8.92 4.31
N GLY A 64 -2.04 -8.56 3.19
CA GLY A 64 -3.36 -7.97 3.14
C GLY A 64 -4.42 -8.96 2.63
N GLY A 65 -5.59 -8.42 2.21
CA GLY A 65 -6.63 -9.20 1.56
C GLY A 65 -6.24 -9.69 0.16
N ALA A 66 -5.38 -8.94 -0.55
CA ALA A 66 -5.03 -9.21 -1.94
C ALA A 66 -3.59 -9.67 -2.16
N ASN A 67 -2.65 -9.33 -1.27
CA ASN A 67 -1.24 -9.61 -1.46
C ASN A 67 -0.60 -10.20 -0.20
N LEU A 68 0.39 -11.08 -0.42
CA LEU A 68 1.40 -11.49 0.53
C LEU A 68 2.70 -10.79 0.14
N VAL A 69 3.47 -10.32 1.11
CA VAL A 69 4.69 -9.54 0.89
C VAL A 69 5.85 -10.17 1.65
N ILE A 70 6.97 -10.33 0.96
CA ILE A 70 8.25 -10.67 1.56
C ILE A 70 9.24 -9.51 1.35
N SER A 71 10.17 -9.33 2.27
CA SER A 71 11.33 -8.47 2.08
C SER A 71 12.47 -9.26 1.46
N LEU A 72 13.25 -8.59 0.62
CA LEU A 72 14.43 -9.13 -0.05
C LEU A 72 15.58 -8.15 0.19
N GLU A 73 16.71 -8.63 0.66
CA GLU A 73 17.95 -7.87 0.79
C GLU A 73 19.07 -8.59 0.04
N ASP A 74 19.63 -7.94 -0.97
CA ASP A 74 20.72 -8.53 -1.76
C ASP A 74 22.08 -8.35 -1.09
N GLU A 75 23.11 -8.98 -1.65
CA GLU A 75 24.50 -8.91 -1.16
C GLU A 75 25.07 -7.49 -1.07
N LYS A 76 24.47 -6.53 -1.81
CA LYS A 76 24.85 -5.10 -1.78
C LYS A 76 24.05 -4.32 -0.73
N GLY A 77 23.21 -4.98 0.07
CA GLY A 77 22.36 -4.36 1.06
C GLY A 77 21.16 -3.60 0.46
N ARG A 78 20.83 -3.82 -0.83
CA ARG A 78 19.64 -3.19 -1.43
C ARG A 78 18.39 -3.89 -0.94
N LYS A 79 17.48 -3.10 -0.39
CA LYS A 79 16.25 -3.59 0.20
C LYS A 79 15.08 -3.41 -0.76
N GLN A 80 14.40 -4.52 -1.02
CA GLN A 80 13.26 -4.62 -1.92
C GLN A 80 12.14 -5.39 -1.24
N ILE A 81 10.94 -5.28 -1.78
CA ILE A 81 9.81 -6.12 -1.43
C ILE A 81 9.30 -6.86 -2.67
N ALA A 82 8.96 -8.12 -2.50
CA ALA A 82 8.25 -8.89 -3.50
C ALA A 82 6.81 -9.13 -3.04
N ARG A 83 5.85 -8.80 -3.91
CA ARG A 83 4.41 -8.90 -3.65
C ARG A 83 3.80 -10.00 -4.49
N PHE A 84 3.30 -11.01 -3.83
CA PHE A 84 2.55 -12.11 -4.42
C PHE A 84 1.07 -11.79 -4.40
N SER A 85 0.41 -11.85 -5.54
CA SER A 85 -1.03 -11.72 -5.62
C SER A 85 -1.72 -12.96 -5.04
N LYS A 86 -2.72 -12.75 -4.18
CA LYS A 86 -3.50 -13.81 -3.53
C LYS A 86 -4.82 -14.04 -4.26
N SER A 87 -5.20 -15.28 -4.42
CA SER A 87 -6.48 -15.68 -5.01
C SER A 87 -7.19 -16.72 -4.14
N LYS A 88 -8.52 -16.85 -4.29
CA LYS A 88 -9.29 -17.94 -3.66
C LYS A 88 -8.88 -19.27 -4.28
N TYR A 89 -9.08 -20.36 -3.53
CA TYR A 89 -8.68 -21.69 -3.97
C TYR A 89 -9.24 -22.07 -5.36
N LYS A 90 -10.47 -21.65 -5.67
CA LYS A 90 -11.15 -21.95 -6.95
C LYS A 90 -10.77 -21.01 -8.10
N ASP A 91 -10.11 -19.90 -7.83
CA ASP A 91 -9.76 -18.94 -8.86
C ASP A 91 -8.54 -19.44 -9.64
N LYS A 92 -8.44 -19.02 -10.91
CA LYS A 92 -7.22 -19.17 -11.71
C LYS A 92 -6.07 -18.33 -11.14
N ASP A 93 -4.87 -18.55 -11.68
CA ASP A 93 -3.74 -17.68 -11.32
C ASP A 93 -4.02 -16.22 -11.70
N ASN A 94 -3.31 -15.30 -11.04
CA ASN A 94 -3.49 -13.85 -11.20
C ASN A 94 -2.40 -13.22 -12.10
N ASN A 95 -1.80 -13.97 -13.04
CA ASN A 95 -0.69 -13.47 -13.84
C ASN A 95 -1.06 -12.21 -14.63
N ALA A 96 -2.21 -12.20 -15.30
CA ALA A 96 -2.69 -11.03 -16.03
C ALA A 96 -2.85 -9.80 -15.12
N LYS A 97 -3.42 -9.98 -13.93
CA LYS A 97 -3.58 -8.89 -12.95
C LYS A 97 -2.24 -8.35 -12.46
N ILE A 98 -1.20 -9.16 -12.38
CA ILE A 98 0.15 -8.72 -12.01
C ILE A 98 0.70 -7.81 -13.11
N ASP A 99 0.57 -8.22 -14.38
CA ASP A 99 1.01 -7.43 -15.53
C ASP A 99 0.27 -6.10 -15.61
N GLU A 100 -1.05 -6.11 -15.47
CA GLU A 100 -1.88 -4.90 -15.43
C GLU A 100 -1.47 -3.96 -14.29
N THR A 101 -1.20 -4.51 -13.10
CA THR A 101 -0.80 -3.70 -11.94
C THR A 101 0.57 -3.06 -12.17
N ALA A 102 1.55 -3.81 -12.70
CA ALA A 102 2.87 -3.29 -13.01
C ALA A 102 2.81 -2.25 -14.12
N PHE A 103 2.03 -2.51 -15.18
CA PHE A 103 1.77 -1.56 -16.25
C PHE A 103 1.17 -0.26 -15.71
N TYR A 104 0.10 -0.35 -14.91
CA TYR A 104 -0.55 0.82 -14.34
C TYR A 104 0.41 1.65 -13.47
N ALA A 105 1.21 0.99 -12.63
CA ALA A 105 2.19 1.67 -11.80
C ALA A 105 3.23 2.42 -12.64
N ASN A 106 3.80 1.77 -13.67
CA ASN A 106 4.92 2.31 -14.42
C ASN A 106 4.50 3.27 -15.53
N CYS A 107 3.41 2.96 -16.24
CA CYS A 107 3.01 3.71 -17.43
C CYS A 107 1.96 4.79 -17.15
N VAL A 108 1.24 4.69 -16.01
CA VAL A 108 0.21 5.67 -15.64
C VAL A 108 0.63 6.45 -14.40
N MET A 109 0.83 5.76 -13.28
CA MET A 109 1.03 6.44 -12.00
C MET A 109 2.39 7.11 -11.87
N THR A 110 3.46 6.45 -12.31
CA THR A 110 4.81 7.04 -12.25
C THR A 110 4.95 8.27 -13.14
N PRO A 111 4.50 8.30 -14.41
CA PRO A 111 4.51 9.52 -15.22
C PRO A 111 3.61 10.61 -14.69
N LEU A 112 2.44 10.27 -14.13
CA LEU A 112 1.46 11.23 -13.63
C LEU A 112 1.92 11.94 -12.35
N LEU A 113 2.49 11.18 -11.40
CA LEU A 113 2.86 11.68 -10.08
C LEU A 113 4.37 11.94 -9.92
N GLY A 114 5.18 11.39 -10.82
CA GLY A 114 6.64 11.43 -10.76
C GLY A 114 7.26 10.27 -9.97
N SER A 115 8.43 9.82 -10.41
CA SER A 115 9.17 8.69 -9.81
C SER A 115 9.60 8.93 -8.36
N ARG A 116 9.62 10.19 -7.91
CA ARG A 116 9.86 10.55 -6.52
C ARG A 116 8.74 10.07 -5.60
N PHE A 117 7.49 10.09 -6.09
CA PHE A 117 6.30 9.75 -5.30
C PHE A 117 5.80 8.34 -5.58
N VAL A 118 5.93 7.88 -6.81
CA VAL A 118 5.57 6.52 -7.23
C VAL A 118 6.80 5.85 -7.82
N ARG A 119 7.44 5.00 -7.03
CA ARG A 119 8.59 4.24 -7.50
C ARG A 119 8.18 3.24 -8.57
N PRO A 120 8.91 3.16 -9.69
CA PRO A 120 8.68 2.11 -10.67
C PRO A 120 8.82 0.72 -10.05
N VAL A 121 8.08 -0.22 -10.59
CA VAL A 121 8.10 -1.62 -10.17
C VAL A 121 8.64 -2.49 -11.29
N THR A 122 9.20 -3.64 -10.94
CA THR A 122 9.58 -4.68 -11.90
C THR A 122 8.72 -5.92 -11.69
N ILE A 123 8.68 -6.79 -12.68
CA ILE A 123 8.06 -8.11 -12.55
C ILE A 123 9.17 -9.11 -12.33
N GLY A 124 9.05 -9.91 -11.26
CA GLY A 124 9.92 -11.04 -10.99
C GLY A 124 9.21 -12.36 -11.23
N ILE A 125 9.98 -13.39 -11.57
CA ILE A 125 9.50 -14.78 -11.60
C ILE A 125 10.42 -15.61 -10.70
N MET A 126 9.81 -16.41 -9.81
CA MET A 126 10.53 -17.43 -9.04
C MET A 126 10.43 -18.78 -9.73
N ASP A 127 11.43 -19.63 -9.54
CA ASP A 127 11.29 -21.03 -9.89
C ASP A 127 10.32 -21.74 -8.94
N GLU A 128 10.02 -22.98 -9.20
CA GLU A 128 9.05 -23.77 -8.43
C GLU A 128 9.55 -24.03 -7.00
N PHE A 129 10.83 -24.30 -6.85
CA PHE A 129 11.43 -24.62 -5.54
C PHE A 129 11.40 -23.39 -4.61
N ASP A 130 11.86 -22.25 -5.09
CA ASP A 130 11.85 -20.98 -4.35
C ASP A 130 10.43 -20.55 -3.98
N PHE A 131 9.48 -20.72 -4.92
CA PHE A 131 8.08 -20.39 -4.69
C PHE A 131 7.45 -21.25 -3.59
N GLU A 132 7.66 -22.56 -3.62
CA GLU A 132 7.15 -23.46 -2.56
C GLU A 132 7.86 -23.20 -1.22
N THR A 133 9.14 -22.85 -1.24
CA THR A 133 9.88 -22.42 -0.04
C THR A 133 9.22 -21.20 0.60
N VAL A 134 8.91 -20.16 -0.20
CA VAL A 134 8.19 -18.97 0.30
C VAL A 134 6.84 -19.34 0.90
N LYS A 135 6.06 -20.21 0.26
CA LYS A 135 4.76 -20.64 0.77
C LYS A 135 4.88 -21.35 2.12
N MET A 136 5.82 -22.26 2.20
CA MET A 136 6.04 -23.07 3.40
C MET A 136 6.53 -22.22 4.57
N GLU A 137 7.54 -21.40 4.34
CA GLU A 137 8.14 -20.58 5.40
C GLU A 137 7.27 -19.37 5.80
N ALA A 138 6.48 -18.83 4.90
CA ALA A 138 5.53 -17.77 5.25
C ALA A 138 4.36 -18.29 6.10
N GLN A 139 3.97 -19.56 5.95
CA GLN A 139 2.73 -20.11 6.54
C GLN A 139 2.62 -19.90 8.07
N PRO A 140 3.65 -20.13 8.89
CA PRO A 140 3.57 -19.90 10.34
C PRO A 140 3.32 -18.44 10.75
N HIS A 141 3.67 -17.50 9.88
CA HIS A 141 3.57 -16.07 10.13
C HIS A 141 2.25 -15.45 9.67
N ARG A 142 1.44 -16.21 8.94
CA ARG A 142 0.20 -15.70 8.33
C ARG A 142 -0.92 -15.57 9.36
N PRO A 143 -1.62 -14.41 9.41
CA PRO A 143 -2.80 -14.26 10.25
C PRO A 143 -3.91 -15.23 9.85
N LEU A 144 -4.57 -15.87 10.81
CA LEU A 144 -5.61 -16.89 10.57
C LEU A 144 -6.76 -16.41 9.68
N ASN A 145 -7.13 -15.13 9.80
CA ASN A 145 -8.18 -14.54 8.97
C ASN A 145 -7.74 -14.24 7.52
N ARG A 146 -6.46 -14.45 7.18
CA ARG A 146 -5.88 -14.18 5.86
C ARG A 146 -5.59 -15.44 5.04
N VAL A 147 -5.58 -16.61 5.67
CA VAL A 147 -5.25 -17.90 5.01
C VAL A 147 -6.33 -18.41 4.04
N LYS A 148 -7.52 -17.80 4.03
CA LYS A 148 -8.61 -18.14 3.08
C LYS A 148 -8.25 -17.91 1.60
N LYS A 149 -7.26 -17.07 1.34
CA LYS A 149 -6.67 -16.81 0.02
C LYS A 149 -5.20 -17.16 0.07
N ASP A 150 -4.69 -17.74 -1.00
CA ASP A 150 -3.28 -18.11 -1.07
C ASP A 150 -2.60 -17.59 -2.32
N ILE A 151 -1.26 -17.60 -2.32
CA ILE A 151 -0.47 -17.29 -3.49
C ILE A 151 -0.47 -18.49 -4.43
N LYS A 152 -0.63 -18.23 -5.73
CA LYS A 152 -0.68 -19.26 -6.77
C LYS A 152 0.25 -18.98 -7.94
N SER A 153 0.61 -17.73 -8.12
CA SER A 153 1.48 -17.33 -9.20
C SER A 153 2.91 -17.19 -8.70
N ARG A 154 3.84 -17.75 -9.47
CA ARG A 154 5.29 -17.53 -9.28
C ARG A 154 5.74 -16.15 -9.76
N LYS A 155 4.87 -15.45 -10.51
CA LYS A 155 5.08 -14.09 -10.94
C LYS A 155 4.76 -13.13 -9.80
N VAL A 156 5.62 -12.16 -9.56
CA VAL A 156 5.52 -11.20 -8.44
C VAL A 156 5.83 -9.80 -8.91
N ILE A 157 5.33 -8.82 -8.17
CA ILE A 157 5.74 -7.42 -8.33
C ILE A 157 6.86 -7.14 -7.35
N VAL A 158 7.98 -6.66 -7.87
CA VAL A 158 9.14 -6.23 -7.08
C VAL A 158 9.22 -4.71 -7.09
N SER A 159 9.47 -4.14 -5.92
CA SER A 159 9.68 -2.69 -5.76
C SER A 159 10.69 -2.42 -4.65
N PRO A 160 11.32 -1.24 -4.64
CA PRO A 160 12.13 -0.82 -3.49
C PRO A 160 11.31 -0.88 -2.19
N ASP A 161 11.93 -1.29 -1.09
CA ASP A 161 11.31 -1.17 0.24
C ASP A 161 11.38 0.28 0.69
N CYS A 162 10.26 1.01 0.58
CA CYS A 162 10.18 2.43 0.90
C CYS A 162 10.25 2.74 2.41
N VAL A 163 10.36 1.74 3.26
CA VAL A 163 10.66 1.93 4.68
C VAL A 163 12.12 2.36 4.87
N PHE A 164 12.97 1.99 3.92
CA PHE A 164 14.37 2.41 3.89
C PHE A 164 14.56 3.54 2.90
N LEU A 165 15.34 4.56 3.29
CA LEU A 165 15.79 5.56 2.36
C LEU A 165 16.88 4.96 1.48
N ASP A 166 16.79 5.18 0.17
CA ASP A 166 17.85 4.81 -0.75
C ASP A 166 19.11 5.61 -0.41
N SER A 167 20.22 4.92 -0.21
CA SER A 167 21.52 5.54 0.12
C SER A 167 21.97 6.58 -0.92
N GLN A 168 21.50 6.49 -2.16
CA GLN A 168 21.76 7.49 -3.20
C GLN A 168 21.08 8.85 -2.92
N HIS A 169 20.06 8.90 -2.08
CA HIS A 169 19.37 10.11 -1.67
C HIS A 169 19.83 10.64 -0.31
N LEU A 170 20.70 9.90 0.37
CA LEU A 170 21.28 10.27 1.66
C LEU A 170 22.56 11.10 1.47
N PHE A 171 22.49 12.21 0.74
CA PHE A 171 23.57 13.19 0.81
C PHE A 171 23.63 13.73 2.23
N ASN A 172 24.60 13.21 3.01
CA ASN A 172 25.06 13.75 4.30
C ASN A 172 24.05 13.80 5.45
N THR A 173 23.08 12.88 5.55
CA THR A 173 22.29 12.80 6.78
C THR A 173 22.96 11.86 7.78
N PHE A 174 23.77 12.43 8.65
CA PHE A 174 24.20 11.79 9.90
C PHE A 174 22.98 11.78 10.85
N GLY A 175 22.15 10.72 10.81
CA GLY A 175 21.01 10.60 11.71
C GLY A 175 20.11 9.43 11.39
N SER A 176 19.31 9.05 12.37
CA SER A 176 18.28 8.02 12.20
C SER A 176 17.22 8.42 11.18
N THR A 177 16.75 7.45 10.41
CA THR A 177 15.66 7.62 9.46
C THR A 177 14.32 7.26 10.08
N LEU A 178 13.30 8.06 9.80
CA LEU A 178 11.93 7.80 10.23
C LEU A 178 11.06 7.60 9.00
N SER A 179 10.38 6.46 8.93
CA SER A 179 9.40 6.15 7.89
C SER A 179 8.02 5.97 8.50
N ILE A 180 7.02 6.61 7.90
CA ILE A 180 5.64 6.56 8.36
C ILE A 180 4.79 5.91 7.27
N GLU A 181 4.21 4.75 7.57
CA GLU A 181 3.26 4.06 6.71
C GLU A 181 1.84 4.47 7.07
N VAL A 182 1.13 5.08 6.12
CA VAL A 182 -0.28 5.46 6.28
C VAL A 182 -1.09 4.93 5.11
N LYS A 183 -2.34 4.56 5.37
CA LYS A 183 -3.33 4.27 4.33
C LYS A 183 -4.27 5.47 4.21
N PRO A 184 -4.02 6.45 3.32
CA PRO A 184 -4.68 7.74 3.35
C PRO A 184 -6.17 7.67 2.99
N LYS A 185 -6.63 6.55 2.39
CA LYS A 185 -8.00 6.37 1.91
C LYS A 185 -8.34 7.35 0.76
N CYS A 186 -9.58 7.32 0.30
CA CYS A 186 -10.01 8.16 -0.81
C CYS A 186 -10.31 9.59 -0.30
N GLY A 187 -9.57 10.58 -0.79
CA GLY A 187 -9.78 12.01 -0.53
C GLY A 187 -10.69 12.70 -1.53
N PHE A 188 -11.46 11.93 -2.28
CA PHE A 188 -12.41 12.43 -3.27
C PHE A 188 -13.84 12.06 -2.91
N PHE A 189 -14.78 12.92 -3.17
CA PHE A 189 -16.20 12.64 -3.12
C PHE A 189 -16.90 13.22 -4.36
N ASN A 190 -17.97 12.56 -4.79
CA ASN A 190 -18.76 13.07 -5.89
C ASN A 190 -19.83 14.06 -5.32
N PRO A 191 -19.77 15.35 -5.65
CA PRO A 191 -20.68 16.34 -5.12
C PRO A 191 -22.16 16.05 -5.43
N GLY A 192 -22.42 15.28 -6.51
CA GLY A 192 -23.79 14.89 -6.88
C GLY A 192 -24.39 13.75 -6.07
N THR A 193 -23.59 13.05 -5.27
CA THR A 193 -24.06 11.84 -4.56
C THR A 193 -24.06 11.99 -3.05
N SER A 194 -23.18 12.79 -2.49
CA SER A 194 -23.07 12.97 -1.03
C SER A 194 -22.33 14.25 -0.68
N THR A 195 -22.69 14.85 0.43
CA THR A 195 -21.96 15.95 1.09
C THR A 195 -20.98 15.44 2.13
N LEU A 196 -21.01 14.14 2.44
CA LEU A 196 -20.20 13.53 3.47
C LEU A 196 -19.06 12.68 2.88
N CYS A 197 -17.96 12.65 3.60
CA CYS A 197 -16.81 11.81 3.26
C CYS A 197 -17.20 10.32 3.27
N PRO A 198 -16.97 9.55 2.19
CA PRO A 198 -17.30 8.12 2.14
C PRO A 198 -16.63 7.30 3.26
N ARG A 199 -15.41 7.70 3.68
CA ARG A 199 -14.74 7.05 4.80
C ARG A 199 -15.44 7.33 6.12
N CYS A 200 -15.86 8.58 6.37
CA CYS A 200 -16.55 8.95 7.60
C CYS A 200 -17.88 8.21 7.69
N LEU A 201 -18.67 8.17 6.61
CA LEU A 201 -19.90 7.37 6.53
C LEU A 201 -19.66 5.89 6.82
N LYS A 202 -18.60 5.31 6.26
CA LYS A 202 -18.26 3.90 6.51
C LYS A 202 -17.84 3.65 7.94
N GLN A 203 -17.22 4.60 8.62
CA GLN A 203 -16.89 4.48 10.03
C GLN A 203 -18.15 4.52 10.91
N GLU A 204 -19.08 5.42 10.59
CA GLU A 204 -20.38 5.50 11.27
C GLU A 204 -21.16 4.19 11.16
N ALA A 205 -21.25 3.63 9.95
CA ALA A 205 -21.85 2.31 9.75
C ALA A 205 -21.19 1.22 10.60
N LYS A 206 -19.85 1.20 10.64
CA LYS A 206 -19.10 0.22 11.46
C LYS A 206 -19.31 0.40 12.96
N LEU A 207 -19.43 1.64 13.45
CA LEU A 207 -19.74 1.92 14.85
C LEU A 207 -21.13 1.39 15.20
N ASN A 208 -22.13 1.68 14.35
CA ASN A 208 -23.50 1.20 14.53
C ASN A 208 -23.61 -0.34 14.48
N GLU A 209 -22.73 -1.00 13.71
CA GLU A 209 -22.62 -2.46 13.64
C GLU A 209 -21.80 -3.06 14.79
N GLY A 210 -21.22 -2.26 15.69
CA GLY A 210 -20.34 -2.72 16.76
C GLY A 210 -18.98 -3.26 16.28
N ASN A 211 -18.57 -2.92 15.07
CA ASN A 211 -17.30 -3.36 14.48
C ASN A 211 -16.10 -2.49 14.88
N ILE A 212 -16.34 -1.33 15.42
CA ILE A 212 -15.35 -0.41 16.00
C ILE A 212 -15.95 0.26 17.23
N ASP A 213 -15.10 0.62 18.19
CA ASP A 213 -15.52 1.25 19.45
C ASP A 213 -15.64 2.78 19.36
N CYS A 214 -14.90 3.38 18.42
CA CYS A 214 -14.93 4.82 18.20
C CYS A 214 -14.62 5.19 16.74
N ILE A 215 -15.05 6.39 16.35
CA ILE A 215 -14.79 6.97 15.04
C ILE A 215 -13.46 7.75 15.11
N SER A 216 -12.57 7.52 14.14
CA SER A 216 -11.36 8.33 13.98
C SER A 216 -11.69 9.74 13.55
N LYS A 217 -11.06 10.73 14.16
CA LYS A 217 -11.15 12.14 13.76
C LYS A 217 -10.55 12.41 12.38
N TYR A 218 -9.60 11.58 11.93
CA TYR A 218 -8.96 11.71 10.64
C TYR A 218 -9.95 11.66 9.47
N CYS A 219 -9.91 12.68 8.61
CA CYS A 219 -10.69 12.73 7.38
C CYS A 219 -9.78 12.87 6.15
N PRO A 220 -9.86 11.96 5.15
CA PRO A 220 -9.07 12.08 3.93
C PRO A 220 -9.40 13.32 3.10
N LEU A 221 -10.64 13.84 3.17
CA LEU A 221 -10.99 15.11 2.51
C LEU A 221 -10.25 16.30 3.10
N ASP A 222 -9.91 16.26 4.39
CA ASP A 222 -9.07 17.30 5.01
C ASP A 222 -7.61 17.13 4.60
N LEU A 223 -7.09 15.91 4.54
CA LEU A 223 -5.73 15.63 4.08
C LEU A 223 -5.50 16.11 2.63
N PHE A 224 -6.47 15.94 1.76
CA PHE A 224 -6.38 16.29 0.35
C PHE A 224 -7.08 17.62 -0.01
N SER A 225 -7.42 18.44 0.96
CA SER A 225 -8.17 19.69 0.78
C SER A 225 -7.40 20.78 0.03
N GLY A 226 -6.06 20.74 0.03
CA GLY A 226 -5.22 21.86 -0.42
C GLY A 226 -5.12 23.00 0.61
N ASP A 227 -5.95 23.00 1.65
CA ASP A 227 -5.88 23.94 2.76
C ASP A 227 -4.87 23.46 3.81
N LEU A 228 -3.82 24.25 4.06
CA LEU A 228 -2.71 23.84 4.94
C LEU A 228 -3.17 23.58 6.39
N ALA A 229 -4.14 24.34 6.89
CA ALA A 229 -4.63 24.18 8.27
C ALA A 229 -5.43 22.87 8.40
N ARG A 230 -6.29 22.57 7.42
CA ARG A 230 -7.04 21.30 7.35
C ARG A 230 -6.11 20.11 7.18
N MET A 231 -5.12 20.21 6.29
CA MET A 231 -4.12 19.15 6.05
C MET A 231 -3.32 18.85 7.33
N LYS A 232 -2.84 19.90 8.02
CA LYS A 232 -2.12 19.73 9.30
C LYS A 232 -3.00 19.07 10.37
N ARG A 233 -4.26 19.48 10.47
CA ARG A 233 -5.22 18.87 11.40
C ARG A 233 -5.43 17.40 11.07
N ALA A 234 -5.64 17.05 9.81
CA ALA A 234 -5.82 15.64 9.41
C ALA A 234 -4.62 14.76 9.76
N ILE A 235 -3.39 15.30 9.62
CA ILE A 235 -2.17 14.59 10.03
C ILE A 235 -2.16 14.43 11.55
N PHE A 236 -2.46 15.48 12.31
CA PHE A 236 -2.52 15.44 13.77
C PHE A 236 -3.57 14.43 14.25
N ASP A 237 -4.79 14.48 13.69
CA ASP A 237 -5.88 13.54 14.01
C ASP A 237 -5.50 12.07 13.68
N LEU A 238 -4.64 11.85 12.70
CA LEU A 238 -4.12 10.53 12.38
C LEU A 238 -3.20 9.99 13.47
N PHE A 239 -2.42 10.86 14.12
CA PHE A 239 -1.58 10.49 15.26
C PHE A 239 -2.37 10.29 16.54
N GLU A 240 -3.35 11.15 16.83
CA GLU A 240 -4.20 11.01 18.02
C GLU A 240 -5.08 9.76 17.99
N SER A 241 -5.57 9.39 16.82
CA SER A 241 -6.44 8.22 16.61
C SER A 241 -5.92 7.38 15.46
N PRO A 242 -4.79 6.67 15.64
CA PRO A 242 -4.17 5.92 14.57
C PRO A 242 -5.10 4.80 14.10
N HIS A 243 -5.54 4.91 12.87
CA HIS A 243 -6.35 3.94 12.20
C HIS A 243 -5.67 3.48 10.90
N ASN A 244 -6.17 2.41 10.33
CA ASN A 244 -5.79 1.99 8.99
C ASN A 244 -4.34 1.57 8.86
N ARG A 245 -3.84 0.79 9.81
CA ARG A 245 -2.49 0.27 9.76
C ARG A 245 -1.41 1.35 9.79
N PHE A 246 -1.65 2.39 10.55
CA PHE A 246 -0.62 3.38 10.83
C PHE A 246 0.58 2.70 11.49
N LYS A 247 1.77 2.91 10.92
CA LYS A 247 3.01 2.34 11.42
C LYS A 247 4.13 3.35 11.34
N ILE A 248 5.02 3.30 12.30
CA ILE A 248 6.26 4.08 12.29
C ILE A 248 7.43 3.11 12.34
N PHE A 249 8.41 3.35 11.48
CA PHE A 249 9.67 2.63 11.44
C PHE A 249 10.80 3.60 11.70
N LYS A 250 11.77 3.18 12.51
CA LYS A 250 13.03 3.87 12.74
C LYS A 250 14.14 3.00 12.19
N ASP A 251 14.92 3.53 11.26
CA ASP A 251 16.02 2.82 10.61
C ASP A 251 15.59 1.45 10.00
N GLY A 252 14.33 1.38 9.55
CA GLY A 252 13.72 0.18 8.99
C GLY A 252 13.08 -0.76 9.99
N GLU A 253 13.30 -0.57 11.28
CA GLU A 253 12.68 -1.35 12.34
C GLU A 253 11.32 -0.78 12.74
N LEU A 254 10.34 -1.65 12.94
CA LEU A 254 9.00 -1.27 13.34
C LEU A 254 8.99 -0.85 14.82
N VAL A 255 8.76 0.44 15.08
CA VAL A 255 8.74 0.98 16.45
C VAL A 255 7.33 1.28 16.95
N TYR A 256 6.35 1.43 16.05
CA TYR A 256 4.97 1.70 16.43
C TYR A 256 3.95 1.08 15.48
N THR A 257 2.89 0.50 16.06
CA THR A 257 1.63 0.13 15.38
C THR A 257 0.47 0.38 16.35
N GLU A 258 -0.78 0.29 15.88
CA GLU A 258 -1.99 0.30 16.72
C GLU A 258 -1.97 -0.75 17.85
N LYS A 259 -1.09 -1.75 17.77
CA LYS A 259 -0.99 -2.88 18.71
C LYS A 259 0.29 -2.89 19.53
N ILE A 260 1.29 -2.13 19.13
CA ILE A 260 2.63 -2.12 19.71
C ILE A 260 3.07 -0.65 19.83
N GLY A 261 3.60 -0.30 20.97
CA GLY A 261 4.12 1.04 21.27
C GLY A 261 3.16 1.88 22.11
N HIS A 262 3.72 2.78 22.90
CA HIS A 262 2.99 3.78 23.66
C HIS A 262 2.98 5.10 22.90
N GLN A 263 1.88 5.83 22.97
CA GLN A 263 1.72 7.14 22.33
C GLN A 263 2.85 8.10 22.73
N GLU A 264 3.29 8.03 23.97
CA GLU A 264 4.37 8.85 24.54
C GLU A 264 5.73 8.63 23.82
N GLU A 265 6.03 7.40 23.38
CA GLU A 265 7.25 7.09 22.62
C GLU A 265 7.18 7.70 21.22
N VAL A 266 6.02 7.70 20.60
CA VAL A 266 5.78 8.30 19.28
C VAL A 266 5.92 9.81 19.34
N ASP A 267 5.32 10.42 20.35
CA ASP A 267 5.40 11.86 20.57
C ASP A 267 6.84 12.32 20.84
N GLY A 268 7.61 11.51 21.58
CA GLY A 268 9.05 11.70 21.78
C GLY A 268 9.83 11.67 20.45
N LEU A 269 9.65 10.63 19.66
CA LEU A 269 10.33 10.45 18.38
C LEU A 269 10.00 11.55 17.37
N LEU A 270 8.73 11.96 17.29
CA LEU A 270 8.28 13.03 16.40
C LEU A 270 8.77 14.38 16.86
N ASN A 271 8.68 14.67 18.14
CA ASN A 271 9.19 15.92 18.70
C ASN A 271 10.70 16.09 18.48
N ASP A 272 11.48 15.03 18.66
CA ASP A 272 12.91 15.06 18.41
C ASP A 272 13.23 15.28 16.94
N TYR A 273 12.47 14.66 16.05
CA TYR A 273 12.63 14.83 14.61
C TYR A 273 12.26 16.24 14.14
N PHE A 274 11.19 16.83 14.65
CA PHE A 274 10.75 18.18 14.26
C PHE A 274 11.54 19.28 14.94
N LYS A 275 11.94 19.14 16.21
CA LYS A 275 12.82 20.12 16.90
C LYS A 275 14.19 20.27 16.22
N GLY A 276 14.69 19.22 15.59
CA GLY A 276 15.94 19.28 14.81
C GLY A 276 15.84 20.12 13.53
N LYS A 277 14.62 20.37 13.00
CA LYS A 277 14.39 21.09 11.74
C LYS A 277 14.01 22.57 11.90
N GLU A 278 13.68 23.04 13.09
CA GLU A 278 13.47 24.47 13.34
C GLU A 278 14.78 25.29 13.35
N LYS A 279 15.93 24.63 13.22
CA LYS A 279 17.25 25.25 13.18
C LYS A 279 17.90 25.29 11.79
N LEU A 280 17.16 24.91 10.73
CA LEU A 280 17.56 25.02 9.32
C LEU A 280 16.62 25.98 8.58
#